data_0ee9045236041f6e22f4cdc6467605d6
#
_entry.id   0ee9045236041f6e22f4cdc6467605d6
#
_cell.length_a   1.000
_cell.length_b   1.000
_cell.length_c   1.000
_cell.angle_alpha   90.00
_cell.angle_beta   90.00
_cell.angle_gamma   90.00
#
_symmetry.space_group_name_H-M   'P 1'
#
loop_
_entity.id
_entity.type
_entity.pdbx_description
1 polymer ?
#
loop_
_entity_poly.entity_id
_entity_poly.type
_entity_poly.pdbx_seq_one_letter_code
_entity_poly.pdbx_strand_id
1 'polypeptide(L)'
;MAGLNRKLKQLTSQKSEIGKIRRKGENEYKKVKSISRKYSSSLKSTQKRIETFKQNAEDISEQLSQKIAQIESVQRLKSAAQEKLNLELQNKEQIESEIDFSDTPEEKQNLQYRLDSIISTIDEVKNEIKQRTSMEKKFSQAISEIEKKKGSVSKTIKKNIASKPELTKLAKTAQTKLESASKKFESAKKRESSVTLQLSKLKSKIPKAKPKTRKVKAKPKTRKVKAKPKTRKVKAKPKTRKVKAKPKT
;
A
#
# COMPACT_ATOMS: atom_id res chain seq x y z
N MET A 1 13.20 42.50 55.65
CA MET A 1 13.27 42.84 54.22
C MET A 1 14.38 42.09 53.47
N ALA A 2 15.64 42.04 53.99
CA ALA A 2 16.75 41.34 53.33
C ALA A 2 16.50 39.84 53.09
N GLY A 3 15.94 39.10 54.05
CA GLY A 3 15.64 37.68 53.90
C GLY A 3 14.57 37.36 52.82
N LEU A 4 13.54 38.19 52.71
CA LEU A 4 12.50 38.05 51.68
C LEU A 4 13.06 38.27 50.25
N ASN A 5 13.95 39.26 50.07
CA ASN A 5 14.59 39.52 48.80
C ASN A 5 15.56 38.40 48.38
N ARG A 6 16.28 37.78 49.36
CA ARG A 6 17.15 36.62 49.12
C ARG A 6 16.32 35.40 48.66
N LYS A 7 15.20 35.15 49.31
CA LYS A 7 14.27 34.04 48.98
C LYS A 7 13.60 34.25 47.61
N LEU A 8 13.27 35.50 47.26
CA LEU A 8 12.75 35.85 45.94
C LEU A 8 13.76 35.55 44.83
N LYS A 9 15.04 35.95 45.03
CA LYS A 9 16.13 35.67 44.06
C LYS A 9 16.32 34.16 43.87
N GLN A 10 16.34 33.38 44.98
CA GLN A 10 16.45 31.91 44.95
C GLN A 10 15.32 31.27 44.15
N LEU A 11 14.06 31.60 44.45
CA LEU A 11 12.91 31.06 43.73
C LEU A 11 12.87 31.46 42.25
N THR A 12 13.38 32.67 41.93
CA THR A 12 13.46 33.11 40.51
C THR A 12 14.51 32.30 39.75
N SER A 13 15.69 32.05 40.35
CA SER A 13 16.71 31.16 39.78
C SER A 13 16.17 29.73 39.60
N GLN A 14 15.57 29.16 40.64
CA GLN A 14 14.94 27.84 40.57
C GLN A 14 13.87 27.73 39.44
N LYS A 15 13.01 28.76 39.29
CA LYS A 15 12.03 28.82 38.21
C LYS A 15 12.70 28.78 36.84
N SER A 16 13.79 29.55 36.68
CA SER A 16 14.56 29.57 35.40
C SER A 16 15.13 28.20 35.06
N GLU A 17 15.73 27.53 36.05
CA GLU A 17 16.32 26.19 35.90
C GLU A 17 15.27 25.14 35.59
N ILE A 18 14.16 25.10 36.35
CA ILE A 18 13.05 24.20 36.11
C ILE A 18 12.42 24.47 34.73
N GLY A 19 12.31 25.73 34.32
CA GLY A 19 11.84 26.12 32.99
C GLY A 19 12.73 25.56 31.87
N LYS A 20 14.06 25.57 32.06
CA LYS A 20 15.00 24.92 31.11
C LYS A 20 14.80 23.41 31.06
N ILE A 21 14.64 22.75 32.19
CA ILE A 21 14.39 21.30 32.30
C ILE A 21 13.07 20.96 31.62
N ARG A 22 11.98 21.73 31.88
CA ARG A 22 10.70 21.52 31.21
C ARG A 22 10.80 21.63 29.68
N ARG A 23 11.47 22.66 29.16
CA ARG A 23 11.64 22.84 27.71
C ARG A 23 12.43 21.68 27.09
N LYS A 24 13.51 21.22 27.75
CA LYS A 24 14.24 20.02 27.29
C LYS A 24 13.34 18.79 27.28
N GLY A 25 12.60 18.55 28.38
CA GLY A 25 11.65 17.42 28.48
C GLY A 25 10.52 17.50 27.45
N GLU A 26 10.00 18.71 27.15
CA GLU A 26 8.99 18.91 26.11
C GLU A 26 9.51 18.56 24.71
N ASN A 27 10.74 18.99 24.40
CA ASN A 27 11.37 18.70 23.12
C ASN A 27 11.65 17.18 22.96
N GLU A 28 12.13 16.54 24.03
CA GLU A 28 12.33 15.09 24.08
C GLU A 28 11.00 14.33 23.88
N TYR A 29 9.96 14.73 24.61
CA TYR A 29 8.62 14.14 24.47
C TYR A 29 8.09 14.28 23.05
N LYS A 30 8.20 15.45 22.42
CA LYS A 30 7.76 15.69 21.04
C LYS A 30 8.51 14.79 20.06
N LYS A 31 9.84 14.66 20.20
CA LYS A 31 10.66 13.78 19.37
C LYS A 31 10.24 12.31 19.51
N VAL A 32 10.15 11.82 20.74
CA VAL A 32 9.78 10.42 21.00
C VAL A 32 8.35 10.13 20.56
N LYS A 33 7.42 11.07 20.72
CA LYS A 33 6.03 10.96 20.23
C LYS A 33 5.97 10.82 18.71
N SER A 34 6.78 11.58 17.98
CA SER A 34 6.89 11.46 16.53
C SER A 34 7.42 10.08 16.11
N ILE A 35 8.46 9.58 16.78
CA ILE A 35 9.05 8.26 16.53
C ILE A 35 8.03 7.15 16.82
N SER A 36 7.34 7.20 17.97
CA SER A 36 6.31 6.23 18.34
C SER A 36 5.18 6.18 17.32
N ARG A 37 4.69 7.33 16.87
CA ARG A 37 3.68 7.41 15.81
C ARG A 37 4.16 6.79 14.51
N LYS A 38 5.43 7.06 14.11
CA LYS A 38 6.02 6.49 12.90
C LYS A 38 6.05 4.96 12.94
N TYR A 39 6.53 4.36 14.02
CA TYR A 39 6.59 2.91 14.15
C TYR A 39 5.20 2.26 14.25
N SER A 40 4.27 2.86 15.00
CA SER A 40 2.89 2.36 15.06
C SER A 40 2.18 2.43 13.72
N SER A 41 2.37 3.50 12.96
CA SER A 41 1.83 3.66 11.60
C SER A 41 2.46 2.64 10.64
N SER A 42 3.79 2.45 10.71
CA SER A 42 4.50 1.46 9.90
C SER A 42 4.03 0.04 10.19
N LEU A 43 3.83 -0.32 11.46
CA LEU A 43 3.31 -1.63 11.85
C LEU A 43 1.90 -1.88 11.31
N LYS A 44 0.98 -0.90 11.48
CA LYS A 44 -0.38 -0.98 10.90
C LYS A 44 -0.36 -1.13 9.38
N SER A 45 0.49 -0.36 8.70
CA SER A 45 0.65 -0.45 7.25
C SER A 45 1.15 -1.82 6.81
N THR A 46 2.13 -2.38 7.52
CA THR A 46 2.66 -3.72 7.24
C THR A 46 1.60 -4.80 7.47
N GLN A 47 0.81 -4.71 8.55
CA GLN A 47 -0.30 -5.63 8.80
C GLN A 47 -1.34 -5.57 7.67
N LYS A 48 -1.76 -4.36 7.28
CA LYS A 48 -2.72 -4.18 6.19
C LYS A 48 -2.19 -4.74 4.86
N ARG A 49 -0.89 -4.55 4.57
CA ARG A 49 -0.26 -5.14 3.37
C ARG A 49 -0.28 -6.66 3.41
N ILE A 50 0.06 -7.27 4.54
CA ILE A 50 0.01 -8.74 4.70
C ILE A 50 -1.40 -9.24 4.39
N GLU A 51 -2.43 -8.61 4.95
CA GLU A 51 -3.83 -8.99 4.73
C GLU A 51 -4.23 -8.85 3.25
N THR A 52 -3.93 -7.70 2.63
CA THR A 52 -4.19 -7.47 1.21
C THR A 52 -3.49 -8.51 0.32
N PHE A 53 -2.22 -8.84 0.61
CA PHE A 53 -1.50 -9.83 -0.17
C PHE A 53 -1.98 -11.26 0.07
N LYS A 54 -2.49 -11.60 1.25
CA LYS A 54 -3.17 -12.88 1.50
C LYS A 54 -4.43 -13.01 0.66
N GLN A 55 -5.28 -11.98 0.66
CA GLN A 55 -6.47 -11.95 -0.17
C GLN A 55 -6.13 -12.13 -1.66
N ASN A 56 -5.13 -11.37 -2.16
CA ASN A 56 -4.65 -11.53 -3.54
C ASN A 56 -4.10 -12.94 -3.83
N ALA A 57 -3.50 -13.60 -2.84
CA ALA A 57 -3.02 -14.98 -3.00
C ALA A 57 -4.16 -16.00 -3.09
N GLU A 58 -5.25 -15.76 -2.38
CA GLU A 58 -6.49 -16.54 -2.46
C GLU A 58 -7.14 -16.37 -3.84
N ASP A 59 -7.34 -15.12 -4.29
CA ASP A 59 -7.89 -14.81 -5.61
C ASP A 59 -7.06 -15.43 -6.76
N ILE A 60 -5.73 -15.38 -6.66
CA ILE A 60 -4.82 -16.00 -7.64
C ILE A 60 -4.94 -17.53 -7.59
N SER A 61 -5.12 -18.11 -6.42
CA SER A 61 -5.29 -19.57 -6.28
C SER A 61 -6.60 -20.04 -6.87
N GLU A 62 -7.67 -19.27 -6.71
CA GLU A 62 -8.96 -19.53 -7.34
C GLU A 62 -8.87 -19.47 -8.87
N GLN A 63 -8.25 -18.39 -9.41
CA GLN A 63 -8.02 -18.25 -10.84
C GLN A 63 -7.19 -19.42 -11.42
N LEU A 64 -6.18 -19.88 -10.67
CA LEU A 64 -5.37 -21.02 -11.07
C LEU A 64 -6.22 -22.30 -11.14
N SER A 65 -7.03 -22.57 -10.12
CA SER A 65 -7.92 -23.73 -10.10
C SER A 65 -8.92 -23.72 -11.26
N GLN A 66 -9.51 -22.56 -11.57
CA GLN A 66 -10.41 -22.40 -12.71
C GLN A 66 -9.71 -22.69 -14.04
N LYS A 67 -8.46 -22.20 -14.21
CA LYS A 67 -7.69 -22.45 -15.45
C LYS A 67 -7.26 -23.91 -15.59
N ILE A 68 -6.93 -24.58 -14.50
CA ILE A 68 -6.63 -26.02 -14.49
C ILE A 68 -7.88 -26.81 -14.91
N ALA A 69 -9.06 -26.51 -14.34
CA ALA A 69 -10.29 -27.16 -14.74
C ALA A 69 -10.64 -26.95 -16.23
N GLN A 70 -10.36 -25.74 -16.75
CA GLN A 70 -10.55 -25.44 -18.18
C GLN A 70 -9.62 -26.27 -19.08
N ILE A 71 -8.33 -26.37 -18.73
CA ILE A 71 -7.39 -27.18 -19.56
C ILE A 71 -7.75 -28.66 -19.51
N GLU A 72 -8.12 -29.19 -18.36
CA GLU A 72 -8.56 -30.58 -18.23
C GLU A 72 -9.80 -30.87 -19.08
N SER A 73 -10.77 -29.95 -19.12
CA SER A 73 -11.94 -30.06 -19.99
C SER A 73 -11.56 -30.07 -21.46
N VAL A 74 -10.67 -29.17 -21.90
CA VAL A 74 -10.18 -29.14 -23.28
C VAL A 74 -9.42 -30.41 -23.64
N GLN A 75 -8.61 -30.94 -22.72
CA GLN A 75 -7.89 -32.20 -22.93
C GLN A 75 -8.83 -33.38 -23.12
N ARG A 76 -9.86 -33.51 -22.27
CA ARG A 76 -10.89 -34.56 -22.44
C ARG A 76 -11.61 -34.47 -23.78
N LEU A 77 -12.02 -33.26 -24.16
CA LEU A 77 -12.68 -33.04 -25.46
C LEU A 77 -11.75 -33.30 -26.65
N LYS A 78 -10.46 -33.00 -26.52
CA LYS A 78 -9.44 -33.31 -27.54
C LYS A 78 -9.25 -34.82 -27.67
N SER A 79 -9.19 -35.56 -26.56
CA SER A 79 -9.10 -37.02 -26.56
C SER A 79 -10.31 -37.66 -27.26
N ALA A 80 -11.53 -37.22 -26.93
CA ALA A 80 -12.74 -37.71 -27.57
C ALA A 80 -12.76 -37.42 -29.09
N ALA A 81 -12.26 -36.23 -29.50
CA ALA A 81 -12.14 -35.92 -30.93
C ALA A 81 -11.07 -36.78 -31.62
N GLN A 82 -9.98 -37.14 -30.95
CA GLN A 82 -8.97 -38.06 -31.47
C GLN A 82 -9.53 -39.48 -31.66
N GLU A 83 -10.32 -39.97 -30.69
CA GLU A 83 -11.01 -41.25 -30.76
C GLU A 83 -11.99 -41.24 -31.97
N LYS A 84 -12.80 -40.18 -32.12
CA LYS A 84 -13.68 -39.99 -33.26
C LYS A 84 -12.92 -40.01 -34.57
N LEU A 85 -11.79 -39.28 -34.66
CA LEU A 85 -10.95 -39.26 -35.84
C LEU A 85 -10.48 -40.68 -36.24
N ASN A 86 -10.01 -41.45 -35.27
CA ASN A 86 -9.53 -42.80 -35.51
C ASN A 86 -10.67 -43.69 -36.03
N LEU A 87 -11.90 -43.57 -35.48
CA LEU A 87 -13.06 -44.29 -35.95
C LEU A 87 -13.42 -43.92 -37.42
N GLU A 88 -13.45 -42.63 -37.72
CA GLU A 88 -13.75 -42.16 -39.09
C GLU A 88 -12.67 -42.56 -40.10
N LEU A 89 -11.42 -42.67 -39.67
CA LEU A 89 -10.34 -43.19 -40.55
C LEU A 89 -10.53 -44.69 -40.82
N GLN A 90 -10.95 -45.47 -39.82
CA GLN A 90 -11.28 -46.88 -40.04
C GLN A 90 -12.51 -47.05 -40.97
N ASN A 91 -13.55 -46.24 -40.77
CA ASN A 91 -14.74 -46.24 -41.62
C ASN A 91 -14.35 -45.87 -43.07
N LYS A 92 -13.42 -44.91 -43.25
CA LYS A 92 -12.90 -44.54 -44.57
C LYS A 92 -12.22 -45.71 -45.25
N GLU A 93 -11.30 -46.40 -44.59
CA GLU A 93 -10.58 -47.56 -45.11
C GLU A 93 -11.54 -48.68 -45.47
N GLN A 94 -12.58 -48.90 -44.66
CA GLN A 94 -13.61 -49.90 -44.95
C GLN A 94 -14.39 -49.57 -46.21
N ILE A 95 -14.86 -48.33 -46.39
CA ILE A 95 -15.62 -47.92 -47.60
C ILE A 95 -14.73 -47.91 -48.85
N GLU A 96 -13.47 -47.51 -48.74
CA GLU A 96 -12.52 -47.63 -49.84
C GLU A 96 -12.37 -49.07 -50.30
N SER A 97 -12.29 -50.02 -49.35
CA SER A 97 -12.27 -51.46 -49.66
C SER A 97 -13.59 -51.93 -50.30
N GLU A 98 -14.75 -51.49 -49.79
CA GLU A 98 -16.08 -51.84 -50.35
C GLU A 98 -16.23 -51.33 -51.80
N ILE A 99 -15.71 -50.15 -52.13
CA ILE A 99 -15.68 -49.59 -53.49
C ILE A 99 -14.87 -50.48 -54.46
N ASP A 100 -13.73 -50.99 -53.99
CA ASP A 100 -12.85 -51.85 -54.77
C ASP A 100 -13.50 -53.20 -55.09
N PHE A 101 -14.32 -53.72 -54.21
CA PHE A 101 -15.03 -55.00 -54.34
C PHE A 101 -16.43 -54.91 -54.99
N SER A 102 -16.97 -53.70 -55.19
CA SER A 102 -18.29 -53.49 -55.79
C SER A 102 -18.27 -53.73 -57.30
N ASP A 103 -19.23 -54.47 -57.85
CA ASP A 103 -19.32 -54.77 -59.29
C ASP A 103 -20.28 -53.82 -60.02
N THR A 104 -21.19 -53.14 -59.33
CA THR A 104 -22.22 -52.31 -59.99
C THR A 104 -21.88 -50.81 -59.94
N PRO A 105 -22.09 -50.08 -61.10
CA PRO A 105 -21.83 -48.67 -61.17
C PRO A 105 -22.64 -47.80 -60.12
N GLU A 106 -23.89 -48.19 -59.91
CA GLU A 106 -24.78 -47.47 -58.95
C GLU A 106 -24.32 -47.62 -57.52
N GLU A 107 -23.87 -48.79 -57.13
CA GLU A 107 -23.34 -49.08 -55.81
C GLU A 107 -22.04 -48.32 -55.56
N LYS A 108 -21.13 -48.32 -56.56
CA LYS A 108 -19.91 -47.50 -56.50
C LYS A 108 -20.19 -46.01 -56.29
N GLN A 109 -21.20 -45.50 -56.99
CA GLN A 109 -21.57 -44.07 -56.85
C GLN A 109 -22.10 -43.77 -55.43
N ASN A 110 -22.95 -44.65 -54.85
CA ASN A 110 -23.45 -44.48 -53.51
C ASN A 110 -22.32 -44.56 -52.45
N LEU A 111 -21.39 -45.48 -52.61
CA LEU A 111 -20.23 -45.62 -51.73
C LEU A 111 -19.32 -44.42 -51.84
N GLN A 112 -19.14 -43.85 -53.02
CA GLN A 112 -18.37 -42.62 -53.24
C GLN A 112 -18.99 -41.44 -52.49
N TYR A 113 -20.31 -41.23 -52.52
CA TYR A 113 -20.98 -40.20 -51.76
C TYR A 113 -20.77 -40.36 -50.23
N ARG A 114 -20.78 -41.61 -49.75
CA ARG A 114 -20.50 -41.91 -48.36
C ARG A 114 -19.04 -41.60 -47.99
N LEU A 115 -18.12 -41.97 -48.88
CA LEU A 115 -16.69 -41.66 -48.70
C LEU A 115 -16.43 -40.15 -48.62
N ASP A 116 -17.02 -39.36 -49.50
CA ASP A 116 -16.89 -37.89 -49.50
C ASP A 116 -17.45 -37.30 -48.22
N SER A 117 -18.55 -37.80 -47.68
CA SER A 117 -19.11 -37.39 -46.40
C SER A 117 -18.18 -37.71 -45.24
N ILE A 118 -17.53 -38.88 -45.23
CA ILE A 118 -16.57 -39.28 -44.20
C ILE A 118 -15.30 -38.40 -44.28
N ILE A 119 -14.82 -38.12 -45.49
CA ILE A 119 -13.66 -37.24 -45.70
C ILE A 119 -13.97 -35.85 -45.11
N SER A 120 -15.16 -35.29 -45.41
CA SER A 120 -15.59 -34.03 -44.84
C SER A 120 -15.61 -34.05 -43.29
N THR A 121 -16.16 -35.13 -42.70
CA THR A 121 -16.18 -35.33 -41.25
C THR A 121 -14.76 -35.42 -40.68
N ILE A 122 -13.86 -36.14 -41.33
CA ILE A 122 -12.45 -36.25 -40.93
C ILE A 122 -11.79 -34.87 -40.91
N ASP A 123 -12.03 -34.04 -41.90
CA ASP A 123 -11.43 -32.69 -41.96
C ASP A 123 -12.02 -31.76 -40.90
N GLU A 124 -13.31 -31.84 -40.60
CA GLU A 124 -13.95 -31.13 -39.49
C GLU A 124 -13.32 -31.51 -38.16
N VAL A 125 -13.19 -32.83 -37.89
CA VAL A 125 -12.62 -33.34 -36.65
C VAL A 125 -11.13 -32.96 -36.51
N LYS A 126 -10.35 -33.01 -37.59
CA LYS A 126 -8.97 -32.53 -37.59
C LYS A 126 -8.88 -31.03 -37.22
N ASN A 127 -9.76 -30.22 -37.78
CA ASN A 127 -9.82 -28.79 -37.46
C ASN A 127 -10.21 -28.56 -36.00
N GLU A 128 -11.15 -29.33 -35.47
CA GLU A 128 -11.53 -29.30 -34.07
C GLU A 128 -10.35 -29.65 -33.15
N ILE A 129 -9.60 -30.71 -33.43
CA ILE A 129 -8.39 -31.09 -32.68
C ILE A 129 -7.35 -29.99 -32.73
N LYS A 130 -7.14 -29.36 -33.88
CA LYS A 130 -6.21 -28.23 -34.05
C LYS A 130 -6.60 -27.02 -33.19
N GLN A 131 -7.90 -26.68 -33.18
CA GLN A 131 -8.42 -25.59 -32.33
C GLN A 131 -8.24 -25.90 -30.84
N ARG A 132 -8.58 -27.09 -30.40
CA ARG A 132 -8.41 -27.53 -29.00
C ARG A 132 -6.94 -27.55 -28.58
N THR A 133 -6.05 -27.99 -29.46
CA THR A 133 -4.60 -27.94 -29.20
C THR A 133 -4.10 -26.49 -29.03
N SER A 134 -4.62 -25.55 -29.84
CA SER A 134 -4.31 -24.13 -29.68
C SER A 134 -4.84 -23.56 -28.36
N MET A 135 -6.05 -23.95 -27.95
CA MET A 135 -6.64 -23.56 -26.67
C MET A 135 -5.86 -24.12 -25.49
N GLU A 136 -5.48 -25.38 -25.54
CA GLU A 136 -4.63 -26.04 -24.52
C GLU A 136 -3.31 -25.28 -24.33
N LYS A 137 -2.64 -24.92 -25.41
CA LYS A 137 -1.42 -24.12 -25.37
C LYS A 137 -1.63 -22.74 -24.73
N LYS A 138 -2.72 -22.06 -25.05
CA LYS A 138 -3.07 -20.76 -24.46
C LYS A 138 -3.35 -20.88 -22.95
N PHE A 139 -4.08 -21.92 -22.54
CA PHE A 139 -4.34 -22.14 -21.11
C PHE A 139 -3.07 -22.52 -20.34
N SER A 140 -2.21 -23.35 -20.89
CA SER A 140 -0.90 -23.68 -20.28
C SER A 140 -0.04 -22.43 -20.07
N GLN A 141 0.00 -21.54 -21.06
CA GLN A 141 0.72 -20.26 -20.91
C GLN A 141 0.09 -19.40 -19.80
N ALA A 142 -1.24 -19.28 -19.76
CA ALA A 142 -1.93 -18.51 -18.73
C ALA A 142 -1.70 -19.10 -17.31
N ILE A 143 -1.70 -20.43 -17.18
CA ILE A 143 -1.37 -21.12 -15.91
C ILE A 143 0.04 -20.76 -15.45
N SER A 144 1.03 -20.86 -16.35
CA SER A 144 2.43 -20.51 -16.03
C SER A 144 2.58 -19.04 -15.56
N GLU A 145 1.85 -18.12 -16.19
CA GLU A 145 1.86 -16.70 -15.77
C GLU A 145 1.23 -16.50 -14.38
N ILE A 146 0.11 -17.19 -14.11
CA ILE A 146 -0.58 -17.15 -12.81
C ILE A 146 0.32 -17.72 -11.71
N GLU A 147 1.02 -18.83 -11.97
CA GLU A 147 1.98 -19.44 -11.04
C GLU A 147 3.15 -18.50 -10.71
N LYS A 148 3.69 -17.82 -11.71
CA LYS A 148 4.72 -16.78 -11.51
C LYS A 148 4.21 -15.64 -10.62
N LYS A 149 2.98 -15.17 -10.84
CA LYS A 149 2.33 -14.17 -9.99
C LYS A 149 2.15 -14.67 -8.57
N LYS A 150 1.66 -15.90 -8.39
CA LYS A 150 1.50 -16.57 -7.08
C LYS A 150 2.83 -16.64 -6.32
N GLY A 151 3.91 -17.02 -7.00
CA GLY A 151 5.26 -17.05 -6.44
C GLY A 151 5.76 -15.69 -5.98
N SER A 152 5.52 -14.64 -6.76
CA SER A 152 5.86 -13.26 -6.42
C SER A 152 5.10 -12.74 -5.20
N VAL A 153 3.79 -12.97 -5.15
CA VAL A 153 2.94 -12.60 -4.01
C VAL A 153 3.36 -13.33 -2.74
N SER A 154 3.62 -14.64 -2.83
CA SER A 154 4.11 -15.45 -1.71
C SER A 154 5.44 -14.94 -1.14
N LYS A 155 6.40 -14.59 -2.00
CA LYS A 155 7.67 -13.97 -1.58
C LYS A 155 7.46 -12.65 -0.84
N THR A 156 6.52 -11.82 -1.32
CA THR A 156 6.18 -10.54 -0.71
C THR A 156 5.53 -10.72 0.66
N ILE A 157 4.61 -11.69 0.80
CA ILE A 157 4.00 -12.05 2.09
C ILE A 157 5.09 -12.48 3.08
N LYS A 158 5.97 -13.43 2.70
CA LYS A 158 7.06 -13.90 3.56
C LYS A 158 7.95 -12.75 4.03
N LYS A 159 8.33 -11.83 3.13
CA LYS A 159 9.14 -10.64 3.47
C LYS A 159 8.45 -9.74 4.48
N ASN A 160 7.16 -9.45 4.29
CA ASN A 160 6.38 -8.60 5.21
C ASN A 160 6.17 -9.29 6.57
N ILE A 161 5.95 -10.60 6.60
CA ILE A 161 5.85 -11.37 7.84
C ILE A 161 7.17 -11.35 8.60
N ALA A 162 8.30 -11.53 7.92
CA ALA A 162 9.63 -11.50 8.53
C ALA A 162 9.99 -10.15 9.16
N SER A 163 9.54 -9.03 8.56
CA SER A 163 9.78 -7.68 9.11
C SER A 163 8.84 -7.29 10.26
N LYS A 164 7.70 -7.97 10.41
CA LYS A 164 6.69 -7.63 11.43
C LYS A 164 7.20 -7.72 12.88
N PRO A 165 7.93 -8.77 13.34
CA PRO A 165 8.40 -8.87 14.72
C PRO A 165 9.38 -7.76 15.09
N GLU A 166 10.26 -7.35 14.19
CA GLU A 166 11.19 -6.24 14.40
C GLU A 166 10.43 -4.92 14.58
N LEU A 167 9.49 -4.62 13.68
CA LEU A 167 8.63 -3.44 13.79
C LEU A 167 7.82 -3.45 15.07
N THR A 168 7.36 -4.62 15.53
CA THR A 168 6.63 -4.76 16.79
C THR A 168 7.53 -4.43 17.98
N LYS A 169 8.77 -4.91 18.01
CA LYS A 169 9.76 -4.57 19.04
C LYS A 169 10.04 -3.07 19.06
N LEU A 170 10.29 -2.48 17.89
CA LEU A 170 10.55 -1.04 17.77
C LEU A 170 9.35 -0.19 18.22
N ALA A 171 8.13 -0.58 17.87
CA ALA A 171 6.92 0.12 18.29
C ALA A 171 6.73 0.04 19.82
N LYS A 172 6.91 -1.14 20.44
CA LYS A 172 6.86 -1.32 21.90
C LYS A 172 7.93 -0.49 22.60
N THR A 173 9.17 -0.55 22.16
CA THR A 173 10.28 0.24 22.74
C THR A 173 10.04 1.74 22.61
N ALA A 174 9.50 2.20 21.47
CA ALA A 174 9.15 3.60 21.28
C ALA A 174 7.99 4.03 22.18
N GLN A 175 7.04 3.15 22.45
CA GLN A 175 5.92 3.40 23.35
C GLN A 175 6.39 3.53 24.83
N THR A 176 7.24 2.63 25.30
CA THR A 176 7.80 2.72 26.67
C THR A 176 8.65 3.99 26.85
N LYS A 177 9.46 4.36 25.84
CA LYS A 177 10.20 5.63 25.87
C LYS A 177 9.27 6.84 25.88
N LEU A 178 8.14 6.80 25.16
CA LEU A 178 7.14 7.86 25.15
C LEU A 178 6.51 8.05 26.54
N GLU A 179 6.14 6.98 27.20
CA GLU A 179 5.58 7.01 28.57
C GLU A 179 6.58 7.58 29.57
N SER A 180 7.84 7.16 29.50
CA SER A 180 8.92 7.71 30.32
C SER A 180 9.13 9.21 30.09
N ALA A 181 9.21 9.62 28.80
CA ALA A 181 9.37 11.03 28.44
C ALA A 181 8.16 11.89 28.88
N SER A 182 6.94 11.34 28.76
CA SER A 182 5.70 11.99 29.23
C SER A 182 5.73 12.22 30.72
N LYS A 183 6.06 11.19 31.54
CA LYS A 183 6.18 11.29 33.01
C LYS A 183 7.21 12.35 33.41
N LYS A 184 8.39 12.38 32.77
CA LYS A 184 9.43 13.39 33.03
C LYS A 184 8.96 14.81 32.70
N PHE A 185 8.33 15.00 31.56
CA PHE A 185 7.79 16.30 31.12
C PHE A 185 6.69 16.79 32.05
N GLU A 186 5.74 15.93 32.44
CA GLU A 186 4.66 16.30 33.36
C GLU A 186 5.17 16.61 34.76
N SER A 187 6.14 15.85 35.28
CA SER A 187 6.77 16.13 36.55
C SER A 187 7.49 17.49 36.55
N ALA A 188 8.21 17.82 35.48
CA ALA A 188 8.85 19.12 35.32
C ALA A 188 7.82 20.26 35.26
N LYS A 189 6.70 20.05 34.55
CA LYS A 189 5.59 21.00 34.46
C LYS A 189 4.94 21.26 35.86
N LYS A 190 4.69 20.20 36.63
CA LYS A 190 4.16 20.30 37.99
C LYS A 190 5.11 21.07 38.91
N ARG A 191 6.43 20.82 38.85
CA ARG A 191 7.44 21.55 39.61
C ARG A 191 7.48 23.03 39.25
N GLU A 192 7.43 23.37 37.96
CA GLU A 192 7.42 24.77 37.48
C GLU A 192 6.16 25.51 37.95
N SER A 193 4.99 24.88 37.91
CA SER A 193 3.75 25.47 38.42
C SER A 193 3.80 25.72 39.93
N SER A 194 4.33 24.76 40.71
CA SER A 194 4.49 24.90 42.17
C SER A 194 5.41 26.07 42.53
N VAL A 195 6.59 26.17 41.89
CA VAL A 195 7.51 27.29 42.13
C VAL A 195 6.92 28.63 41.69
N THR A 196 6.15 28.64 40.57
CA THR A 196 5.46 29.84 40.11
C THR A 196 4.42 30.32 41.11
N LEU A 197 3.66 29.37 41.73
CA LEU A 197 2.69 29.69 42.79
C LEU A 197 3.38 30.23 44.05
N GLN A 198 4.50 29.65 44.45
CA GLN A 198 5.30 30.15 45.59
C GLN A 198 5.85 31.57 45.33
N LEU A 199 6.31 31.83 44.09
CA LEU A 199 6.76 33.15 43.69
C LEU A 199 5.64 34.19 43.70
N SER A 200 4.45 33.85 43.24
CA SER A 200 3.30 34.77 43.30
C SER A 200 2.90 35.11 44.72
N LYS A 201 2.83 34.08 45.61
CA LYS A 201 2.56 34.28 47.04
C LYS A 201 3.63 35.14 47.75
N LEU A 202 4.90 35.00 47.37
CA LEU A 202 5.98 35.78 47.97
C LEU A 202 5.96 37.24 47.46
N LYS A 203 5.66 37.44 46.18
CA LYS A 203 5.52 38.79 45.60
C LYS A 203 4.35 39.58 46.18
N SER A 204 3.24 38.90 46.54
CA SER A 204 2.11 39.58 47.21
C SER A 204 2.41 40.06 48.62
N LYS A 205 3.40 39.41 49.31
CA LYS A 205 3.84 39.79 50.64
C LYS A 205 4.87 40.94 50.66
N ILE A 206 5.41 41.33 49.52
CA ILE A 206 6.34 42.44 49.42
C ILE A 206 5.52 43.72 49.14
N PRO A 207 5.54 44.72 50.05
CA PRO A 207 4.82 45.97 49.81
C PRO A 207 5.35 46.64 48.51
N LYS A 208 4.43 46.95 47.61
CA LYS A 208 4.76 47.67 46.37
C LYS A 208 5.32 49.06 46.78
N ALA A 209 6.61 49.27 46.59
CA ALA A 209 7.18 50.60 46.69
C ALA A 209 6.40 51.52 45.71
N LYS A 210 5.85 52.63 46.23
CA LYS A 210 5.13 53.61 45.44
C LYS A 210 6.01 54.00 44.22
N PRO A 211 5.51 54.02 43.00
CA PRO A 211 6.32 54.44 41.86
C PRO A 211 6.78 55.88 42.08
N LYS A 212 8.09 56.10 42.17
CA LYS A 212 8.67 57.42 42.05
C LYS A 212 8.31 57.95 40.66
N THR A 213 7.40 58.91 40.59
CA THR A 213 7.05 59.64 39.37
C THR A 213 8.26 60.37 38.89
N ARG A 214 8.99 59.80 37.98
CA ARG A 214 10.06 60.45 37.24
C ARG A 214 9.37 61.38 36.21
N LYS A 215 9.33 62.69 36.49
CA LYS A 215 8.89 63.71 35.55
C LYS A 215 9.76 63.58 34.28
N VAL A 216 9.28 62.96 33.27
CA VAL A 216 9.86 62.93 31.93
C VAL A 216 9.41 64.21 31.24
N LYS A 217 10.34 65.17 31.06
CA LYS A 217 10.14 66.34 30.19
C LYS A 217 9.94 65.81 28.78
N ALA A 218 8.74 65.92 28.29
CA ALA A 218 8.39 65.60 26.90
C ALA A 218 9.00 66.67 25.99
N LYS A 219 9.87 66.27 25.07
CA LYS A 219 10.15 67.00 23.83
C LYS A 219 9.48 66.25 22.68
N PRO A 220 8.60 66.89 21.93
CA PRO A 220 7.99 66.24 20.78
C PRO A 220 8.97 66.25 19.63
N LYS A 221 9.45 65.12 19.16
CA LYS A 221 10.04 64.95 17.85
C LYS A 221 9.06 64.19 16.96
N THR A 222 8.37 64.98 16.15
CA THR A 222 7.60 64.46 15.00
C THR A 222 8.53 63.76 14.03
N ARG A 223 8.39 62.44 13.94
CA ARG A 223 9.05 61.64 12.94
C ARG A 223 8.00 61.13 11.95
N LYS A 224 7.98 61.74 10.75
CA LYS A 224 7.18 61.32 9.61
C LYS A 224 7.50 59.87 9.27
N VAL A 225 6.55 59.00 9.46
CA VAL A 225 6.61 57.61 8.97
C VAL A 225 6.04 57.60 7.57
N LYS A 226 6.93 57.43 6.57
CA LYS A 226 6.52 57.11 5.20
C LYS A 226 6.13 55.64 5.14
N ALA A 227 4.85 55.38 5.05
CA ALA A 227 4.32 54.07 4.71
C ALA A 227 4.58 53.78 3.22
N LYS A 228 5.25 52.69 2.90
CA LYS A 228 5.23 52.07 1.57
C LYS A 228 4.58 50.72 1.70
N PRO A 229 3.46 50.45 1.02
CA PRO A 229 2.90 49.12 0.93
C PRO A 229 3.68 48.28 -0.09
N LYS A 230 4.31 47.19 0.35
CA LYS A 230 4.82 46.15 -0.56
C LYS A 230 3.72 45.14 -0.83
N THR A 231 3.02 45.28 -1.94
CA THR A 231 2.18 44.26 -2.54
C THR A 231 3.03 43.09 -3.01
N ARG A 232 2.88 41.95 -2.39
CA ARG A 232 3.52 40.70 -2.76
C ARG A 232 2.62 39.99 -3.80
N LYS A 233 2.96 40.11 -5.09
CA LYS A 233 2.37 39.36 -6.19
C LYS A 233 2.63 37.86 -6.01
N VAL A 234 1.58 37.09 -5.74
CA VAL A 234 1.58 35.64 -5.82
C VAL A 234 1.39 35.29 -7.29
N LYS A 235 2.44 34.75 -7.93
CA LYS A 235 2.34 34.14 -9.26
C LYS A 235 1.91 32.69 -9.12
N ALA A 236 0.64 32.42 -9.33
CA ALA A 236 0.15 31.09 -9.62
C ALA A 236 0.45 30.75 -11.10
N LYS A 237 1.19 29.66 -11.33
CA LYS A 237 1.31 29.02 -12.66
C LYS A 237 0.50 27.74 -12.65
N PRO A 238 -0.54 27.57 -13.50
CA PRO A 238 -1.13 26.26 -13.75
C PRO A 238 -0.28 25.49 -14.75
N LYS A 239 0.22 24.30 -14.36
CA LYS A 239 0.78 23.31 -15.29
C LYS A 239 -0.33 22.47 -15.89
N THR A 240 -0.78 22.82 -17.07
CA THR A 240 -1.58 21.97 -17.93
C THR A 240 -0.72 20.81 -18.45
N ARG A 241 -1.08 19.58 -18.07
CA ARG A 241 -0.48 18.35 -18.53
C ARG A 241 -1.19 17.92 -19.82
N LYS A 242 -0.54 18.14 -20.99
CA LYS A 242 -0.99 17.63 -22.29
C LYS A 242 -0.98 16.09 -22.28
N VAL A 243 -2.14 15.50 -22.40
CA VAL A 243 -2.32 14.09 -22.73
C VAL A 243 -2.13 13.94 -24.23
N LYS A 244 -1.10 13.21 -24.66
CA LYS A 244 -0.90 12.79 -26.04
C LYS A 244 -1.78 11.58 -26.33
N ALA A 245 -2.79 11.74 -27.14
CA ALA A 245 -3.53 10.66 -27.79
C ALA A 245 -2.61 9.97 -28.81
N LYS A 246 -2.56 8.62 -28.79
CA LYS A 246 -1.99 7.79 -29.84
C LYS A 246 -3.05 7.49 -30.90
N PRO A 247 -2.73 7.54 -32.20
CA PRO A 247 -3.66 7.14 -33.25
C PRO A 247 -3.77 5.61 -33.35
N LYS A 248 -4.99 5.18 -33.68
CA LYS A 248 -5.34 3.81 -34.09
C LYS A 248 -4.84 3.56 -35.53
N THR A 249 -4.12 2.49 -35.69
CA THR A 249 -4.13 1.65 -36.91
C THR A 249 -4.17 0.20 -36.46
#